data_61a0a58936ea1488d7348ce4ed5df5ef
#
_entry.id   61a0a58936ea1488d7348ce4ed5df5ef
#
_cell.length_a   1.000
_cell.length_b   1.000
_cell.length_c   1.000
_cell.angle_alpha   90.00
_cell.angle_beta   90.00
_cell.angle_gamma   90.00
#
_symmetry.space_group_name_H-M   'P 1'
#
loop_
_entity.id
_entity.type
_entity.pdbx_description
1 polymer ?
#
loop_
_entity_poly.entity_id
_entity_poly.type
_entity_poly.pdbx_seq_one_letter_code
_entity_poly.pdbx_strand_id
1 'polypeptide(L)'
;MESLNNILKKSLNKEFLSAIISNPREKGGIVKIKIRPVEHKDNILYQCEEHRNNQVFHHNLNEEEAAGYIENAMQEFKQMQMETRKFRYQVLVSKKRKMTIQRRLQTGRFKEIDLSHNRKKHYILEEGKAVPFLQDLGVMTKEGEIVRTKFDKFRQINRFLEFIEDVLPELPKDREVTILDFGCGKSYLTFAIYYYLHELKGYDIRIIGLDLKTDVIYACNQLAKKYGYRKLKFMEGNIADYTGSDEVDMVVTLHACDTATDFALAKAVGWKAKVIRSVPCCQHEVNRQIANETLAPLFSYGLIKERMAALVTDAMRAEYLKREGYDTQILEFIDMEHTPKNILIRAIYTGNKGKNTEAIRTCEEMLHIDPMLGRLLDQQNEEGEKGV
;
A
#
# COMPACT_ATOMS: atom_id res chain seq x y z
N MET A 1 -2.78 43.59 11.31
CA MET A 1 -2.54 42.23 10.76
C MET A 1 -1.05 42.14 10.40
N GLU A 2 -0.39 41.08 10.77
CA GLU A 2 1.03 40.85 10.43
C GLU A 2 1.15 40.65 8.91
N SER A 3 2.13 41.31 8.26
CA SER A 3 2.34 41.17 6.82
C SER A 3 2.97 39.81 6.49
N LEU A 4 2.77 39.32 5.26
CA LEU A 4 3.38 38.07 4.81
C LEU A 4 4.90 38.11 4.97
N ASN A 5 5.55 39.22 4.59
CA ASN A 5 6.99 39.42 4.72
C ASN A 5 7.47 39.25 6.18
N ASN A 6 6.76 39.85 7.14
CA ASN A 6 7.11 39.70 8.55
C ASN A 6 6.98 38.25 9.06
N ILE A 7 5.99 37.53 8.56
CA ILE A 7 5.79 36.11 8.90
C ILE A 7 6.91 35.26 8.28
N LEU A 8 7.28 35.50 7.03
CA LEU A 8 8.34 34.76 6.35
C LEU A 8 9.68 34.96 7.05
N LYS A 9 10.07 36.21 7.36
CA LYS A 9 11.30 36.54 8.09
C LYS A 9 11.39 35.87 9.46
N LYS A 10 10.27 35.68 10.15
CA LYS A 10 10.21 34.99 11.44
C LYS A 10 10.15 33.46 11.31
N SER A 11 9.75 32.94 10.16
CA SER A 11 9.46 31.52 9.97
C SER A 11 10.51 30.78 9.16
N LEU A 12 11.22 31.44 8.24
CA LEU A 12 12.28 30.83 7.41
C LEU A 12 13.56 30.67 8.23
N ASN A 13 13.55 29.72 9.16
CA ASN A 13 14.67 29.35 10.03
C ASN A 13 14.52 27.87 10.42
N LYS A 14 15.18 27.43 11.49
CA LYS A 14 15.10 26.04 12.01
C LYS A 14 13.69 25.60 12.43
N GLU A 15 12.75 26.53 12.56
CA GLU A 15 11.35 26.24 12.87
C GLU A 15 10.50 25.94 11.62
N PHE A 16 10.99 26.27 10.41
CA PHE A 16 10.27 26.06 9.15
C PHE A 16 10.20 24.58 8.81
N LEU A 17 9.00 24.09 8.48
CA LEU A 17 8.75 22.71 8.11
C LEU A 17 8.50 22.56 6.61
N SER A 18 7.54 23.31 6.08
CA SER A 18 7.21 23.30 4.66
C SER A 18 6.29 24.46 4.27
N ALA A 19 6.25 24.77 2.98
CA ALA A 19 5.20 25.58 2.40
C ALA A 19 4.71 24.97 1.08
N ILE A 20 3.41 25.13 0.82
CA ILE A 20 2.77 24.71 -0.42
C ILE A 20 2.00 25.90 -0.96
N ILE A 21 2.34 26.35 -2.17
CA ILE A 21 1.68 27.40 -2.90
C ILE A 21 0.88 26.73 -4.03
N SER A 22 -0.39 27.07 -4.16
CA SER A 22 -1.30 26.39 -5.08
C SER A 22 -2.42 27.32 -5.55
N ASN A 23 -3.26 26.83 -6.47
CA ASN A 23 -4.36 27.57 -7.07
C ASN A 23 -3.85 28.80 -7.85
N PRO A 24 -3.17 28.59 -8.99
CA PRO A 24 -2.67 29.69 -9.82
C PRO A 24 -3.81 30.56 -10.37
N ARG A 25 -3.52 31.82 -10.71
CA ARG A 25 -4.47 32.75 -11.30
C ARG A 25 -4.69 32.44 -12.78
N GLU A 26 -3.62 32.05 -13.46
CA GLU A 26 -3.63 31.71 -14.87
C GLU A 26 -3.38 30.21 -15.10
N LYS A 27 -4.00 29.65 -16.14
CA LYS A 27 -3.80 28.28 -16.56
C LYS A 27 -2.62 28.17 -17.52
N GLY A 28 -1.86 27.07 -17.48
CA GLY A 28 -0.81 26.77 -18.45
C GLY A 28 0.62 27.08 -17.97
N GLY A 29 0.79 27.59 -16.74
CA GLY A 29 2.08 27.79 -16.10
C GLY A 29 2.39 26.80 -14.98
N ILE A 30 3.01 27.29 -13.91
CA ILE A 30 3.26 26.52 -12.68
C ILE A 30 1.91 26.29 -11.99
N VAL A 31 1.59 25.01 -11.73
CA VAL A 31 0.33 24.63 -11.07
C VAL A 31 0.45 24.56 -9.55
N LYS A 32 1.68 24.31 -9.05
CA LYS A 32 1.97 24.16 -7.63
C LYS A 32 3.45 24.37 -7.37
N ILE A 33 3.76 24.96 -6.22
CA ILE A 33 5.12 25.07 -5.70
C ILE A 33 5.14 24.44 -4.31
N LYS A 34 6.12 23.57 -4.07
CA LYS A 34 6.44 23.03 -2.73
C LYS A 34 7.77 23.57 -2.29
N ILE A 35 7.88 23.95 -1.02
CA ILE A 35 9.10 24.49 -0.44
C ILE A 35 9.40 23.71 0.84
N ARG A 36 10.63 23.22 0.97
CA ARG A 36 11.12 22.54 2.16
C ARG A 36 12.51 22.97 2.54
N PRO A 37 12.89 22.91 3.82
CA PRO A 37 14.26 23.15 4.23
C PRO A 37 15.12 21.94 3.84
N VAL A 38 16.36 22.22 3.42
CA VAL A 38 17.40 21.22 3.16
C VAL A 38 18.72 21.73 3.72
N GLU A 39 19.53 20.84 4.28
CA GLU A 39 20.85 21.19 4.81
C GLU A 39 21.90 21.06 3.71
N HIS A 40 22.70 22.08 3.54
CA HIS A 40 23.83 22.08 2.64
C HIS A 40 25.03 22.78 3.27
N LYS A 41 26.12 22.04 3.54
CA LYS A 41 27.37 22.57 4.14
C LYS A 41 27.10 23.44 5.38
N ASP A 42 26.39 22.88 6.35
CA ASP A 42 26.00 23.52 7.63
C ASP A 42 25.05 24.73 7.51
N ASN A 43 24.56 25.04 6.31
CA ASN A 43 23.56 26.07 6.07
C ASN A 43 22.21 25.47 5.71
N ILE A 44 21.13 26.12 6.12
CA ILE A 44 19.77 25.77 5.69
C ILE A 44 19.50 26.49 4.37
N LEU A 45 19.21 25.73 3.33
CA LEU A 45 18.64 26.21 2.07
C LEU A 45 17.18 25.81 1.97
N TYR A 46 16.43 26.49 1.14
CA TYR A 46 15.02 26.22 0.87
C TYR A 46 14.90 25.68 -0.54
N GLN A 47 14.64 24.38 -0.67
CA GLN A 47 14.38 23.74 -1.95
C GLN A 47 12.95 24.00 -2.38
N CYS A 48 12.81 24.74 -3.49
CA CYS A 48 11.54 25.01 -4.16
C CYS A 48 11.35 24.04 -5.32
N GLU A 49 10.24 23.30 -5.31
CA GLU A 49 9.83 22.38 -6.37
C GLU A 49 8.67 23.00 -7.14
N GLU A 50 8.91 23.44 -8.36
CA GLU A 50 7.88 23.95 -9.27
C GLU A 50 7.30 22.82 -10.12
N HIS A 51 6.01 22.58 -10.01
CA HIS A 51 5.28 21.61 -10.83
C HIS A 51 4.68 22.32 -12.05
N ARG A 52 5.17 22.00 -13.25
CA ARG A 52 4.75 22.59 -14.53
C ARG A 52 4.64 21.51 -15.60
N ASN A 53 3.49 21.36 -16.25
CA ASN A 53 3.29 20.47 -17.40
C ASN A 53 3.89 19.06 -17.24
N ASN A 54 3.61 18.36 -16.12
CA ASN A 54 4.14 17.06 -15.75
C ASN A 54 5.68 17.01 -15.52
N GLN A 55 6.33 18.17 -15.46
CA GLN A 55 7.74 18.30 -15.09
C GLN A 55 7.87 18.99 -13.74
N VAL A 56 8.97 18.70 -13.04
CA VAL A 56 9.30 19.32 -11.75
C VAL A 56 10.67 19.99 -11.88
N PHE A 57 10.70 21.28 -11.59
CA PHE A 57 11.93 22.08 -11.58
C PHE A 57 12.31 22.36 -10.13
N HIS A 58 13.61 22.31 -9.83
CA HIS A 58 14.13 22.51 -8.48
C HIS A 58 15.03 23.72 -8.42
N HIS A 59 14.84 24.55 -7.39
CA HIS A 59 15.67 25.68 -7.05
C HIS A 59 16.06 25.59 -5.57
N ASN A 60 17.32 25.81 -5.24
CA ASN A 60 17.78 25.91 -3.87
C ASN A 60 18.09 27.36 -3.55
N LEU A 61 17.37 27.94 -2.62
CA LEU A 61 17.40 29.36 -2.30
C LEU A 61 17.88 29.55 -0.85
N ASN A 62 18.58 30.64 -0.57
CA ASN A 62 18.83 31.06 0.80
C ASN A 62 17.57 31.69 1.43
N GLU A 63 17.65 32.15 2.69
CA GLU A 63 16.50 32.68 3.41
C GLU A 63 15.87 33.91 2.72
N GLU A 64 16.70 34.88 2.31
CA GLU A 64 16.23 36.10 1.68
C GLU A 64 15.64 35.82 0.28
N GLU A 65 16.31 35.01 -0.50
CA GLU A 65 15.84 34.57 -1.81
C GLU A 65 14.52 33.80 -1.71
N ALA A 66 14.39 32.90 -0.74
CA ALA A 66 13.15 32.14 -0.50
C ALA A 66 12.00 33.04 -0.08
N ALA A 67 12.24 34.03 0.78
CA ALA A 67 11.21 35.00 1.16
C ALA A 67 10.72 35.80 -0.04
N GLY A 68 11.65 36.35 -0.83
CA GLY A 68 11.32 37.09 -2.08
C GLY A 68 10.60 36.24 -3.11
N TYR A 69 11.05 34.98 -3.27
CA TYR A 69 10.39 34.00 -4.16
C TYR A 69 8.95 33.71 -3.75
N ILE A 70 8.70 33.47 -2.46
CA ILE A 70 7.36 33.22 -1.94
C ILE A 70 6.46 34.44 -2.14
N GLU A 71 6.95 35.66 -1.88
CA GLU A 71 6.19 36.89 -2.05
C GLU A 71 5.79 37.10 -3.53
N ASN A 72 6.74 36.88 -4.46
CA ASN A 72 6.49 36.98 -5.90
C ASN A 72 5.49 35.90 -6.34
N ALA A 73 5.66 34.64 -5.91
CA ALA A 73 4.73 33.58 -6.21
C ALA A 73 3.31 33.89 -5.73
N MET A 74 3.13 34.52 -4.58
CA MET A 74 1.81 34.89 -4.07
C MET A 74 1.12 36.02 -4.85
N GLN A 75 1.79 36.66 -5.79
CA GLN A 75 1.13 37.54 -6.77
C GLN A 75 0.38 36.72 -7.84
N GLU A 76 0.94 35.56 -8.20
CA GLU A 76 0.44 34.68 -9.26
C GLU A 76 -0.48 33.58 -8.73
N PHE A 77 -0.47 33.33 -7.43
CA PHE A 77 -1.25 32.28 -6.78
C PHE A 77 -2.29 32.85 -5.81
N LYS A 78 -3.31 32.03 -5.51
CA LYS A 78 -4.42 32.44 -4.62
C LYS A 78 -4.33 31.81 -3.23
N GLN A 79 -3.45 30.82 -3.04
CA GLN A 79 -3.41 30.08 -1.80
C GLN A 79 -2.00 29.64 -1.46
N MET A 80 -1.62 29.78 -0.17
CA MET A 80 -0.45 29.16 0.42
C MET A 80 -0.84 28.52 1.75
N GLN A 81 -0.29 27.35 2.01
CA GLN A 81 -0.23 26.73 3.33
C GLN A 81 1.22 26.64 3.74
N MET A 82 1.56 27.15 4.91
CA MET A 82 2.91 27.11 5.48
C MET A 82 2.85 26.51 6.88
N GLU A 83 3.77 25.60 7.14
CA GLU A 83 3.89 24.94 8.44
C GLU A 83 5.25 25.27 9.09
N THR A 84 5.20 25.62 10.35
CA THR A 84 6.36 25.76 11.22
C THR A 84 6.19 24.83 12.42
N ARG A 85 7.21 24.63 13.25
CA ARG A 85 7.08 23.82 14.48
C ARG A 85 6.01 24.33 15.43
N LYS A 86 5.70 25.63 15.41
CA LYS A 86 4.73 26.25 16.34
C LYS A 86 3.38 26.54 15.69
N PHE A 87 3.38 26.90 14.41
CA PHE A 87 2.18 27.44 13.78
C PHE A 87 1.97 26.85 12.38
N ARG A 88 0.69 26.72 12.05
CA ARG A 88 0.24 26.51 10.67
C ARG A 88 -0.39 27.81 10.18
N TYR A 89 0.08 28.30 9.04
CA TYR A 89 -0.43 29.49 8.38
C TYR A 89 -1.21 29.08 7.12
N GLN A 90 -2.35 29.72 6.93
CA GLN A 90 -3.12 29.64 5.69
C GLN A 90 -3.24 31.04 5.13
N VAL A 91 -2.70 31.25 3.93
CA VAL A 91 -2.76 32.51 3.22
C VAL A 91 -3.69 32.36 2.04
N LEU A 92 -4.70 33.21 1.96
CA LEU A 92 -5.67 33.26 0.88
C LEU A 92 -5.63 34.61 0.22
N VAL A 93 -5.59 34.65 -1.11
CA VAL A 93 -5.58 35.90 -1.90
C VAL A 93 -6.83 35.97 -2.77
N SER A 94 -7.68 36.94 -2.53
CA SER A 94 -8.93 37.16 -3.26
C SER A 94 -8.69 37.56 -4.72
N LYS A 95 -9.76 37.56 -5.55
CA LYS A 95 -9.73 38.09 -6.92
C LYS A 95 -9.26 39.55 -6.95
N LYS A 96 -9.61 40.34 -5.95
CA LYS A 96 -9.22 41.78 -5.80
C LYS A 96 -7.82 41.93 -5.16
N ARG A 97 -7.00 40.91 -5.12
CA ARG A 97 -5.63 40.88 -4.53
C ARG A 97 -5.55 41.18 -3.03
N LYS A 98 -6.69 41.12 -2.33
CA LYS A 98 -6.68 41.26 -0.88
C LYS A 98 -6.23 39.95 -0.25
N MET A 99 -5.13 40.01 0.53
CA MET A 99 -4.55 38.87 1.24
C MET A 99 -5.19 38.75 2.63
N THR A 100 -5.53 37.52 3.00
CA THR A 100 -6.00 37.15 4.34
C THR A 100 -5.12 36.04 4.87
N ILE A 101 -4.57 36.24 6.08
CA ILE A 101 -3.67 35.29 6.73
C ILE A 101 -4.34 34.76 7.99
N GLN A 102 -4.51 33.48 8.10
CA GLN A 102 -4.98 32.79 9.29
C GLN A 102 -3.80 32.01 9.90
N ARG A 103 -3.66 32.11 11.22
CA ARG A 103 -2.64 31.39 11.99
C ARG A 103 -3.32 30.49 13.02
N ARG A 104 -2.91 29.22 13.06
CA ARG A 104 -3.36 28.26 14.08
C ARG A 104 -2.16 27.70 14.81
N LEU A 105 -2.29 27.53 16.14
CA LEU A 105 -1.26 26.84 16.92
C LEU A 105 -1.24 25.37 16.50
N GLN A 106 -0.05 24.82 16.38
CA GLN A 106 0.13 23.42 16.01
C GLN A 106 0.33 22.61 17.29
N THR A 107 -0.60 21.70 17.59
CA THR A 107 -0.55 20.80 18.73
C THR A 107 -0.27 19.39 18.25
N GLY A 108 0.91 18.82 18.51
CA GLY A 108 1.28 17.46 18.15
C GLY A 108 2.77 17.17 18.30
N ARG A 109 3.16 15.89 18.36
CA ARG A 109 4.56 15.48 18.23
C ARG A 109 5.00 15.65 16.79
N PHE A 110 5.97 16.52 16.55
CA PHE A 110 6.58 16.65 15.22
C PHE A 110 7.52 15.46 14.97
N LYS A 111 7.40 14.84 13.82
CA LYS A 111 8.48 13.99 13.29
C LYS A 111 9.69 14.90 13.04
N GLU A 112 10.87 14.47 13.45
CA GLU A 112 12.11 15.15 13.05
C GLU A 112 12.13 15.27 11.53
N ILE A 113 12.41 16.48 11.04
CA ILE A 113 12.51 16.72 9.61
C ILE A 113 13.85 16.18 9.15
N ASP A 114 13.82 15.27 8.22
CA ASP A 114 15.01 14.88 7.48
C ASP A 114 15.41 16.05 6.55
N LEU A 115 16.45 16.78 6.96
CA LEU A 115 17.02 17.90 6.21
C LEU A 115 17.97 17.43 5.09
N SER A 116 18.18 16.13 4.91
CA SER A 116 19.09 15.60 3.90
C SER A 116 18.66 16.01 2.48
N HIS A 117 19.64 16.42 1.68
CA HIS A 117 19.45 16.84 0.28
C HIS A 117 18.93 15.69 -0.60
N ASN A 118 19.42 14.47 -0.33
CA ASN A 118 18.93 13.22 -0.89
C ASN A 118 18.20 12.46 0.19
N ARG A 119 16.86 12.52 0.21
CA ARG A 119 16.07 11.63 1.07
C ARG A 119 16.39 10.19 0.70
N LYS A 120 17.24 9.56 1.49
CA LYS A 120 17.34 8.11 1.43
C LYS A 120 15.99 7.57 1.89
N LYS A 121 15.32 6.82 1.03
CA LYS A 121 14.11 6.11 1.41
C LYS A 121 14.49 5.19 2.55
N HIS A 122 13.90 5.37 3.75
CA HIS A 122 14.09 4.42 4.84
C HIS A 122 13.33 3.16 4.49
N TYR A 123 14.07 2.10 4.28
CA TYR A 123 13.52 0.77 4.07
C TYR A 123 13.36 0.07 5.41
N ILE A 124 12.33 -0.79 5.53
CA ILE A 124 12.12 -1.62 6.72
C ILE A 124 13.29 -2.60 6.91
N LEU A 125 13.73 -3.22 5.82
CA LEU A 125 14.98 -3.97 5.77
C LEU A 125 16.07 -3.01 5.33
N GLU A 126 17.00 -2.71 6.22
CA GLU A 126 18.02 -1.68 6.00
C GLU A 126 19.25 -2.27 5.27
N GLU A 127 19.84 -1.48 4.39
CA GLU A 127 21.15 -1.77 3.84
C GLU A 127 22.22 -1.70 4.95
N GLY A 128 23.21 -2.60 4.92
CA GLY A 128 24.24 -2.72 5.96
C GLY A 128 23.87 -3.65 7.11
N LYS A 129 22.62 -4.12 7.18
CA LYS A 129 22.18 -5.14 8.13
C LYS A 129 21.96 -6.46 7.41
N ALA A 130 22.76 -7.47 7.74
CA ALA A 130 22.67 -8.77 7.10
C ALA A 130 21.33 -9.46 7.41
N VAL A 131 20.58 -9.80 6.37
CA VAL A 131 19.30 -10.51 6.45
C VAL A 131 19.42 -11.87 5.77
N PRO A 132 19.37 -13.00 6.51
CA PRO A 132 19.73 -14.32 5.99
C PRO A 132 18.97 -14.73 4.73
N PHE A 133 17.65 -14.55 4.69
CA PHE A 133 16.86 -14.93 3.53
C PHE A 133 17.13 -14.05 2.29
N LEU A 134 17.53 -12.77 2.46
CA LEU A 134 17.92 -11.90 1.35
C LEU A 134 19.28 -12.32 0.76
N GLN A 135 20.17 -12.84 1.59
CA GLN A 135 21.46 -13.38 1.13
C GLN A 135 21.26 -14.63 0.27
N ASP A 136 20.47 -15.58 0.74
CA ASP A 136 20.17 -16.81 -0.02
C ASP A 136 19.37 -16.53 -1.31
N LEU A 137 18.61 -15.46 -1.35
CA LEU A 137 17.96 -14.96 -2.57
C LEU A 137 18.93 -14.27 -3.53
N GLY A 138 20.18 -14.02 -3.11
CA GLY A 138 21.14 -13.23 -3.88
C GLY A 138 20.75 -11.76 -4.03
N VAL A 139 19.90 -11.24 -3.14
CA VAL A 139 19.47 -9.83 -3.10
C VAL A 139 20.44 -9.00 -2.27
N MET A 140 21.09 -9.64 -1.29
CA MET A 140 22.02 -9.00 -0.34
C MET A 140 23.33 -9.80 -0.26
N THR A 141 24.45 -9.11 -0.10
CA THR A 141 25.76 -9.74 0.14
C THR A 141 25.88 -10.19 1.61
N LYS A 142 26.94 -10.93 1.94
CA LYS A 142 27.20 -11.33 3.33
C LYS A 142 27.45 -10.14 4.25
N GLU A 143 27.98 -9.06 3.71
CA GLU A 143 28.29 -7.80 4.39
C GLU A 143 27.03 -6.90 4.56
N GLY A 144 25.88 -7.32 4.00
CA GLY A 144 24.62 -6.58 4.09
C GLY A 144 24.41 -5.55 2.98
N GLU A 145 25.26 -5.52 1.95
CA GLU A 145 25.10 -4.61 0.81
C GLU A 145 24.07 -5.16 -0.18
N ILE A 146 23.30 -4.27 -0.80
CA ILE A 146 22.29 -4.66 -1.80
C ILE A 146 22.92 -4.87 -3.16
N VAL A 147 22.68 -6.03 -3.76
CA VAL A 147 23.14 -6.37 -5.11
C VAL A 147 22.40 -5.49 -6.12
N ARG A 148 23.13 -4.63 -6.85
CA ARG A 148 22.58 -3.62 -7.78
C ARG A 148 21.53 -4.19 -8.74
N THR A 149 21.79 -5.34 -9.35
CA THR A 149 20.87 -6.01 -10.30
C THR A 149 19.61 -6.57 -9.64
N LYS A 150 19.55 -6.60 -8.31
CA LYS A 150 18.43 -7.10 -7.50
C LYS A 150 17.76 -6.00 -6.68
N PHE A 151 18.13 -4.75 -6.92
CA PHE A 151 17.60 -3.61 -6.15
C PHE A 151 16.07 -3.49 -6.26
N ASP A 152 15.49 -3.76 -7.44
CA ASP A 152 14.04 -3.74 -7.61
C ASP A 152 13.36 -4.81 -6.77
N LYS A 153 13.95 -6.00 -6.67
CA LYS A 153 13.43 -7.06 -5.78
C LYS A 153 13.50 -6.66 -4.30
N PHE A 154 14.58 -6.02 -3.90
CA PHE A 154 14.71 -5.45 -2.56
C PHE A 154 13.62 -4.40 -2.28
N ARG A 155 13.36 -3.50 -3.23
CA ARG A 155 12.27 -2.50 -3.13
C ARG A 155 10.90 -3.16 -3.02
N GLN A 156 10.61 -4.19 -3.83
CA GLN A 156 9.35 -4.92 -3.78
C GLN A 156 9.12 -5.59 -2.41
N ILE A 157 10.15 -6.24 -1.85
CA ILE A 157 10.06 -6.86 -0.53
C ILE A 157 9.77 -5.78 0.55
N ASN A 158 10.50 -4.67 0.53
CA ASN A 158 10.27 -3.59 1.48
C ASN A 158 8.87 -2.97 1.31
N ARG A 159 8.41 -2.76 0.08
CA ARG A 159 7.06 -2.27 -0.18
C ARG A 159 5.99 -3.21 0.35
N PHE A 160 6.19 -4.51 0.20
CA PHE A 160 5.30 -5.51 0.78
C PHE A 160 5.28 -5.42 2.32
N LEU A 161 6.44 -5.27 2.95
CA LEU A 161 6.51 -5.10 4.40
C LEU A 161 5.88 -3.80 4.90
N GLU A 162 5.90 -2.71 4.13
CA GLU A 162 5.12 -1.49 4.44
C GLU A 162 3.62 -1.80 4.53
N PHE A 163 3.08 -2.66 3.66
CA PHE A 163 1.69 -3.11 3.75
C PHE A 163 1.42 -4.04 4.93
N ILE A 164 2.39 -4.82 5.38
CA ILE A 164 2.27 -5.61 6.62
C ILE A 164 2.32 -4.68 7.84
N GLU A 165 3.20 -3.66 7.84
CA GLU A 165 3.29 -2.67 8.92
C GLU A 165 1.98 -1.91 9.13
N ASP A 166 1.27 -1.58 8.05
CA ASP A 166 -0.01 -0.88 8.08
C ASP A 166 -1.12 -1.64 8.86
N VAL A 167 -1.02 -2.97 8.96
CA VAL A 167 -2.02 -3.79 9.66
C VAL A 167 -1.57 -4.31 11.02
N LEU A 168 -0.37 -3.94 11.48
CA LEU A 168 0.07 -4.31 12.83
C LEU A 168 -0.88 -3.93 13.96
N PRO A 169 -1.57 -2.77 13.93
CA PRO A 169 -2.54 -2.41 14.95
C PRO A 169 -3.72 -3.38 15.07
N GLU A 170 -4.01 -4.14 14.02
CA GLU A 170 -5.11 -5.09 13.96
C GLU A 170 -4.73 -6.49 14.48
N LEU A 171 -3.43 -6.77 14.64
CA LEU A 171 -2.94 -8.05 15.10
C LEU A 171 -2.79 -8.08 16.62
N PRO A 172 -3.17 -9.18 17.30
CA PRO A 172 -2.99 -9.33 18.74
C PRO A 172 -1.49 -9.35 19.12
N LYS A 173 -1.18 -8.78 20.29
CA LYS A 173 0.18 -8.76 20.83
C LYS A 173 0.38 -9.62 22.06
N ASP A 174 -0.70 -10.07 22.63
CA ASP A 174 -0.78 -10.80 23.90
C ASP A 174 -0.87 -12.33 23.74
N ARG A 175 -0.98 -12.79 22.49
CA ARG A 175 -1.01 -14.21 22.14
C ARG A 175 -0.31 -14.48 20.81
N GLU A 176 -0.13 -15.78 20.50
CA GLU A 176 0.38 -16.20 19.19
C GLU A 176 -0.54 -15.75 18.05
N VAL A 177 0.03 -15.16 17.02
CA VAL A 177 -0.64 -14.77 15.78
C VAL A 177 -0.47 -15.87 14.74
N THR A 178 -1.57 -16.45 14.27
CA THR A 178 -1.57 -17.46 13.21
C THR A 178 -1.75 -16.82 11.85
N ILE A 179 -0.79 -17.06 10.95
CA ILE A 179 -0.78 -16.53 9.58
C ILE A 179 -0.78 -17.68 8.58
N LEU A 180 -1.65 -17.64 7.59
CA LEU A 180 -1.64 -18.56 6.46
C LEU A 180 -1.24 -17.84 5.18
N ASP A 181 -0.30 -18.43 4.44
CA ASP A 181 0.13 -17.95 3.13
C ASP A 181 -0.18 -19.00 2.07
N PHE A 182 -1.20 -18.73 1.28
CA PHE A 182 -1.69 -19.63 0.25
C PHE A 182 -1.02 -19.36 -1.09
N GLY A 183 -0.49 -20.43 -1.72
CA GLY A 183 0.28 -20.32 -2.96
C GLY A 183 1.62 -19.65 -2.72
N CYS A 184 2.30 -20.03 -1.62
CA CYS A 184 3.51 -19.37 -1.15
C CYS A 184 4.70 -19.46 -2.13
N GLY A 185 4.69 -20.39 -3.09
CA GLY A 185 5.74 -20.54 -4.10
C GLY A 185 7.14 -20.64 -3.47
N LYS A 186 8.10 -19.89 -4.00
CA LYS A 186 9.47 -19.80 -3.42
C LYS A 186 9.52 -19.07 -2.07
N SER A 187 8.41 -18.62 -1.54
CA SER A 187 8.16 -18.15 -0.17
C SER A 187 9.04 -16.99 0.34
N TYR A 188 9.70 -16.26 -0.56
CA TYR A 188 10.57 -15.16 -0.09
C TYR A 188 9.80 -14.06 0.66
N LEU A 189 8.53 -13.82 0.31
CA LEU A 189 7.68 -12.89 1.04
C LEU A 189 7.18 -13.47 2.37
N THR A 190 6.94 -14.79 2.45
CA THR A 190 6.63 -15.50 3.70
C THR A 190 7.81 -15.40 4.68
N PHE A 191 9.04 -15.63 4.20
CA PHE A 191 10.25 -15.39 5.00
C PHE A 191 10.38 -13.93 5.44
N ALA A 192 10.04 -12.98 4.57
CA ALA A 192 10.05 -11.56 4.92
C ALA A 192 9.03 -11.22 6.01
N ILE A 193 7.81 -11.78 5.96
CA ILE A 193 6.81 -11.62 7.01
C ILE A 193 7.34 -12.18 8.34
N TYR A 194 7.88 -13.41 8.32
CA TYR A 194 8.41 -14.04 9.54
C TYR A 194 9.52 -13.19 10.16
N TYR A 195 10.53 -12.82 9.36
CA TYR A 195 11.62 -11.98 9.82
C TYR A 195 11.13 -10.64 10.38
N TYR A 196 10.24 -9.99 9.68
CA TYR A 196 9.72 -8.69 10.09
C TYR A 196 8.92 -8.77 11.40
N LEU A 197 7.94 -9.67 11.47
CA LEU A 197 7.06 -9.77 12.63
C LEU A 197 7.78 -10.35 13.84
N HIS A 198 8.57 -11.42 13.66
CA HIS A 198 9.24 -12.11 14.75
C HIS A 198 10.54 -11.42 15.17
N GLU A 199 11.49 -11.25 14.22
CA GLU A 199 12.81 -10.73 14.55
C GLU A 199 12.84 -9.22 14.80
N LEU A 200 12.09 -8.43 13.98
CA LEU A 200 12.14 -6.97 14.10
C LEU A 200 11.06 -6.40 15.02
N LYS A 201 9.88 -7.00 15.08
CA LYS A 201 8.75 -6.46 15.86
C LYS A 201 8.44 -7.26 17.14
N GLY A 202 9.04 -8.44 17.32
CA GLY A 202 8.92 -9.25 18.54
C GLY A 202 7.55 -9.90 18.74
N TYR A 203 6.78 -10.11 17.67
CA TYR A 203 5.51 -10.84 17.76
C TYR A 203 5.77 -12.32 17.96
N ASP A 204 4.93 -12.96 18.78
CA ASP A 204 4.84 -14.43 18.78
C ASP A 204 3.95 -14.84 17.61
N ILE A 205 4.54 -15.49 16.61
CA ILE A 205 3.85 -15.82 15.36
C ILE A 205 4.03 -17.28 14.99
N ARG A 206 3.01 -17.84 14.35
CA ARG A 206 3.05 -19.11 13.65
C ARG A 206 2.62 -18.87 12.20
N ILE A 207 3.49 -19.18 11.25
CA ILE A 207 3.18 -19.06 9.82
C ILE A 207 3.14 -20.44 9.18
N ILE A 208 2.09 -20.68 8.40
CA ILE A 208 1.94 -21.89 7.58
C ILE A 208 1.82 -21.47 6.13
N GLY A 209 2.81 -21.83 5.32
CA GLY A 209 2.79 -21.67 3.88
C GLY A 209 2.26 -22.94 3.20
N LEU A 210 1.33 -22.79 2.26
CA LEU A 210 0.81 -23.90 1.46
C LEU A 210 1.12 -23.71 -0.02
N ASP A 211 1.56 -24.79 -0.66
CA ASP A 211 1.76 -24.86 -2.11
C ASP A 211 1.54 -26.31 -2.59
N LEU A 212 1.28 -26.49 -3.89
CA LEU A 212 1.08 -27.81 -4.50
C LEU A 212 2.39 -28.50 -4.90
N LYS A 213 3.53 -27.78 -4.87
CA LYS A 213 4.81 -28.27 -5.39
C LYS A 213 5.68 -28.82 -4.24
N THR A 214 5.77 -30.14 -4.18
CA THR A 214 6.55 -30.86 -3.12
C THR A 214 7.99 -30.42 -3.03
N ASP A 215 8.68 -30.22 -4.16
CA ASP A 215 10.06 -29.78 -4.21
C ASP A 215 10.27 -28.40 -3.63
N VAL A 216 9.34 -27.49 -3.90
CA VAL A 216 9.33 -26.12 -3.34
C VAL A 216 9.12 -26.16 -1.83
N ILE A 217 8.14 -26.93 -1.36
CA ILE A 217 7.84 -27.11 0.07
C ILE A 217 9.05 -27.67 0.83
N TYR A 218 9.69 -28.71 0.25
CA TYR A 218 10.89 -29.29 0.85
C TYR A 218 12.01 -28.22 0.99
N ALA A 219 12.31 -27.49 -0.10
CA ALA A 219 13.34 -26.46 -0.09
C ALA A 219 13.03 -25.34 0.92
N CYS A 220 11.78 -24.88 1.00
CA CYS A 220 11.36 -23.86 1.95
C CYS A 220 11.50 -24.30 3.41
N ASN A 221 11.15 -25.55 3.74
CA ASN A 221 11.32 -26.10 5.08
C ASN A 221 12.82 -26.24 5.46
N GLN A 222 13.69 -26.57 4.50
CA GLN A 222 15.14 -26.59 4.75
C GLN A 222 15.68 -25.18 5.05
N LEU A 223 15.22 -24.17 4.33
CA LEU A 223 15.58 -22.76 4.59
C LEU A 223 15.05 -22.28 5.94
N ALA A 224 13.79 -22.58 6.29
CA ALA A 224 13.21 -22.24 7.58
C ALA A 224 14.03 -22.85 8.73
N LYS A 225 14.43 -24.11 8.60
CA LYS A 225 15.33 -24.79 9.56
C LYS A 225 16.70 -24.12 9.63
N LYS A 226 17.29 -23.79 8.48
CA LYS A 226 18.59 -23.10 8.38
C LYS A 226 18.59 -21.76 9.12
N TYR A 227 17.48 -20.99 9.03
CA TYR A 227 17.35 -19.70 9.71
C TYR A 227 16.90 -19.80 11.18
N GLY A 228 16.56 -20.99 11.66
CA GLY A 228 16.05 -21.20 13.01
C GLY A 228 14.58 -20.75 13.19
N TYR A 229 13.81 -20.59 12.11
CA TYR A 229 12.41 -20.16 12.14
C TYR A 229 11.49 -21.32 12.54
N ARG A 230 11.48 -21.66 13.83
CA ARG A 230 10.79 -22.86 14.38
C ARG A 230 9.28 -22.88 14.16
N LYS A 231 8.65 -21.70 14.10
CA LYS A 231 7.20 -21.53 13.94
C LYS A 231 6.79 -21.19 12.47
N LEU A 232 7.73 -21.29 11.53
CA LEU A 232 7.49 -21.22 10.09
C LEU A 232 7.50 -22.62 9.50
N LYS A 233 6.38 -23.08 8.98
CA LYS A 233 6.22 -24.39 8.37
C LYS A 233 5.61 -24.28 6.97
N PHE A 234 6.06 -25.13 6.08
CA PHE A 234 5.51 -25.24 4.74
C PHE A 234 4.90 -26.63 4.54
N MET A 235 3.70 -26.69 4.00
CA MET A 235 2.92 -27.92 3.80
C MET A 235 2.48 -28.03 2.35
N GLU A 236 2.56 -29.24 1.82
CA GLU A 236 1.93 -29.57 0.54
C GLU A 236 0.42 -29.69 0.74
N GLY A 237 -0.36 -29.04 -0.10
CA GLY A 237 -1.80 -29.15 -0.02
C GLY A 237 -2.55 -28.16 -0.90
N ASN A 238 -3.79 -28.54 -1.22
CA ASN A 238 -4.71 -27.66 -1.89
C ASN A 238 -5.38 -26.74 -0.87
N ILE A 239 -5.54 -25.47 -1.21
CA ILE A 239 -6.20 -24.45 -0.40
C ILE A 239 -7.62 -24.90 -0.02
N ALA A 240 -8.36 -25.45 -0.96
CA ALA A 240 -9.75 -25.90 -0.74
C ALA A 240 -9.87 -26.93 0.37
N ASP A 241 -8.90 -27.84 0.48
CA ASP A 241 -8.96 -28.99 1.39
C ASP A 241 -8.31 -28.72 2.77
N TYR A 242 -7.69 -27.53 2.95
CA TYR A 242 -6.99 -27.22 4.19
C TYR A 242 -7.95 -27.04 5.39
N THR A 243 -7.75 -27.84 6.43
CA THR A 243 -8.54 -27.82 7.68
C THR A 243 -7.69 -27.73 8.95
N GLY A 244 -6.40 -27.43 8.79
CA GLY A 244 -5.39 -27.55 9.85
C GLY A 244 -5.33 -26.43 10.89
N SER A 245 -6.25 -25.45 10.87
CA SER A 245 -6.29 -24.35 11.84
C SER A 245 -7.72 -23.94 12.14
N ASP A 246 -8.08 -23.82 13.44
CA ASP A 246 -9.40 -23.37 13.87
C ASP A 246 -9.47 -21.83 13.96
N GLU A 247 -8.34 -21.19 14.27
CA GLU A 247 -8.22 -19.74 14.34
C GLU A 247 -7.07 -19.25 13.43
N VAL A 248 -7.38 -18.26 12.61
CA VAL A 248 -6.43 -17.62 11.72
C VAL A 248 -6.58 -16.10 11.82
N ASP A 249 -5.50 -15.42 12.19
CA ASP A 249 -5.52 -13.96 12.35
C ASP A 249 -5.29 -13.23 11.03
N MET A 250 -4.41 -13.76 10.18
CA MET A 250 -4.10 -13.16 8.90
C MET A 250 -3.99 -14.20 7.80
N VAL A 251 -4.62 -13.92 6.68
CA VAL A 251 -4.46 -14.68 5.43
C VAL A 251 -3.74 -13.83 4.40
N VAL A 252 -2.68 -14.39 3.84
CA VAL A 252 -1.90 -13.82 2.75
C VAL A 252 -2.04 -14.73 1.53
N THR A 253 -2.28 -14.16 0.36
CA THR A 253 -2.29 -14.90 -0.91
C THR A 253 -1.69 -14.03 -2.01
N LEU A 254 -0.47 -14.35 -2.41
CA LEU A 254 0.30 -13.52 -3.34
C LEU A 254 0.44 -14.17 -4.73
N HIS A 255 0.24 -15.47 -4.83
CA HIS A 255 0.43 -16.22 -6.08
C HIS A 255 -0.61 -17.34 -6.29
N ALA A 256 -1.74 -17.29 -5.57
CA ALA A 256 -2.86 -18.19 -5.87
C ALA A 256 -3.52 -17.72 -7.17
N CYS A 257 -3.48 -18.59 -8.20
CA CYS A 257 -3.99 -18.27 -9.52
C CYS A 257 -5.48 -18.51 -9.63
N ASP A 258 -6.19 -17.61 -10.34
CA ASP A 258 -7.59 -17.71 -10.72
C ASP A 258 -8.50 -18.02 -9.50
N THR A 259 -9.30 -19.08 -9.58
CA THR A 259 -10.22 -19.48 -8.51
C THR A 259 -9.55 -19.96 -7.23
N ALA A 260 -8.25 -20.30 -7.23
CA ALA A 260 -7.52 -20.59 -6.00
C ALA A 260 -7.47 -19.38 -5.04
N THR A 261 -7.44 -18.16 -5.58
CA THR A 261 -7.61 -16.93 -4.78
C THR A 261 -8.99 -16.91 -4.10
N ASP A 262 -10.04 -17.30 -4.79
CA ASP A 262 -11.41 -17.28 -4.28
C ASP A 262 -11.60 -18.29 -3.14
N PHE A 263 -11.03 -19.49 -3.25
CA PHE A 263 -10.99 -20.46 -2.15
C PHE A 263 -10.24 -19.93 -0.94
N ALA A 264 -9.10 -19.24 -1.14
CA ALA A 264 -8.35 -18.64 -0.05
C ALA A 264 -9.17 -17.56 0.67
N LEU A 265 -9.84 -16.69 -0.08
CA LEU A 265 -10.69 -15.64 0.47
C LEU A 265 -11.91 -16.20 1.20
N ALA A 266 -12.59 -17.21 0.64
CA ALA A 266 -13.72 -17.88 1.29
C ALA A 266 -13.29 -18.53 2.61
N LYS A 267 -12.15 -19.24 2.65
CA LYS A 267 -11.59 -19.78 3.89
C LYS A 267 -11.29 -18.68 4.90
N ALA A 268 -10.66 -17.58 4.48
CA ALA A 268 -10.38 -16.44 5.35
C ALA A 268 -11.65 -15.85 5.97
N VAL A 269 -12.72 -15.75 5.20
CA VAL A 269 -14.05 -15.32 5.69
C VAL A 269 -14.61 -16.32 6.70
N GLY A 270 -14.56 -17.62 6.41
CA GLY A 270 -15.02 -18.69 7.31
C GLY A 270 -14.32 -18.66 8.68
N TRP A 271 -13.02 -18.38 8.71
CA TRP A 271 -12.25 -18.19 9.96
C TRP A 271 -12.48 -16.81 10.60
N LYS A 272 -13.16 -15.89 9.94
CA LYS A 272 -13.23 -14.48 10.33
C LYS A 272 -11.85 -13.88 10.56
N ALA A 273 -10.89 -14.24 9.69
CA ALA A 273 -9.53 -13.77 9.78
C ALA A 273 -9.48 -12.24 9.87
N LYS A 274 -8.76 -11.73 10.87
CA LYS A 274 -8.77 -10.29 11.15
C LYS A 274 -8.22 -9.47 9.98
N VAL A 275 -7.23 -10.02 9.26
CA VAL A 275 -6.54 -9.37 8.14
C VAL A 275 -6.50 -10.30 6.94
N ILE A 276 -6.85 -9.76 5.77
CA ILE A 276 -6.64 -10.41 4.47
C ILE A 276 -5.76 -9.52 3.60
N ARG A 277 -4.72 -10.12 3.00
CA ARG A 277 -3.84 -9.49 2.02
C ARG A 277 -3.78 -10.39 0.79
N SER A 278 -4.44 -9.97 -0.29
CA SER A 278 -4.50 -10.75 -1.54
C SER A 278 -3.94 -9.96 -2.71
N VAL A 279 -3.00 -10.57 -3.44
CA VAL A 279 -2.46 -10.04 -4.70
C VAL A 279 -2.82 -11.01 -5.82
N PRO A 280 -4.00 -10.87 -6.43
CA PRO A 280 -4.45 -11.75 -7.50
C PRO A 280 -3.58 -11.61 -8.75
N CYS A 281 -3.25 -12.72 -9.39
CA CYS A 281 -2.40 -12.69 -10.57
C CYS A 281 -3.09 -13.15 -11.86
N CYS A 282 -4.19 -13.91 -11.77
CA CYS A 282 -4.94 -14.46 -12.88
C CYS A 282 -6.45 -14.38 -12.61
N GLN A 283 -7.26 -14.11 -13.64
CA GLN A 283 -8.71 -13.95 -13.55
C GLN A 283 -9.37 -14.56 -14.80
N HIS A 284 -9.13 -15.84 -15.04
CA HIS A 284 -9.61 -16.51 -16.25
C HIS A 284 -11.10 -16.85 -16.19
N GLU A 285 -11.65 -17.11 -14.99
CA GLU A 285 -13.05 -17.49 -14.83
C GLU A 285 -13.97 -16.39 -15.38
N VAL A 286 -13.89 -15.17 -14.87
CA VAL A 286 -14.74 -14.06 -15.31
C VAL A 286 -14.44 -13.68 -16.77
N ASN A 287 -13.21 -13.81 -17.24
CA ASN A 287 -12.90 -13.55 -18.65
C ASN A 287 -13.63 -14.49 -19.61
N ARG A 288 -13.92 -15.73 -19.19
CA ARG A 288 -14.75 -16.67 -19.99
C ARG A 288 -16.23 -16.32 -19.96
N GLN A 289 -16.71 -15.83 -18.83
CA GLN A 289 -18.13 -15.55 -18.60
C GLN A 289 -18.55 -14.19 -19.15
N ILE A 290 -17.77 -13.13 -18.91
CA ILE A 290 -18.17 -11.73 -19.09
C ILE A 290 -18.72 -11.47 -20.50
N ALA A 291 -19.95 -10.97 -20.52
CA ALA A 291 -20.67 -10.58 -21.74
C ALA A 291 -21.59 -9.40 -21.41
N ASN A 292 -21.81 -8.52 -22.37
CA ASN A 292 -22.79 -7.44 -22.29
C ASN A 292 -22.97 -6.84 -23.67
N GLU A 293 -24.22 -6.69 -24.14
CA GLU A 293 -24.52 -6.19 -25.49
C GLU A 293 -24.01 -4.76 -25.71
N THR A 294 -24.19 -3.88 -24.73
CA THR A 294 -23.73 -2.48 -24.81
C THR A 294 -22.19 -2.39 -24.86
N LEU A 295 -21.49 -3.29 -24.17
CA LEU A 295 -20.04 -3.35 -24.13
C LEU A 295 -19.41 -4.27 -25.18
N ALA A 296 -20.25 -4.91 -26.05
CA ALA A 296 -19.77 -5.82 -27.09
C ALA A 296 -18.67 -5.21 -27.99
N PRO A 297 -18.71 -3.93 -28.40
CA PRO A 297 -17.62 -3.32 -29.15
C PRO A 297 -16.27 -3.32 -28.42
N LEU A 298 -16.27 -3.22 -27.07
CA LEU A 298 -15.06 -3.29 -26.26
C LEU A 298 -14.57 -4.73 -26.10
N PHE A 299 -15.50 -5.65 -25.87
CA PHE A 299 -15.20 -7.07 -25.66
C PHE A 299 -14.79 -7.81 -26.96
N SER A 300 -14.99 -7.20 -28.13
CA SER A 300 -14.46 -7.71 -29.39
C SER A 300 -12.93 -7.72 -29.45
N TYR A 301 -12.28 -6.87 -28.65
CA TYR A 301 -10.83 -6.84 -28.50
C TYR A 301 -10.40 -7.71 -27.31
N GLY A 302 -9.84 -8.92 -27.58
CA GLY A 302 -9.46 -9.88 -26.54
C GLY A 302 -8.61 -9.30 -25.40
N LEU A 303 -7.64 -8.44 -25.72
CA LEU A 303 -6.81 -7.75 -24.70
C LEU A 303 -7.64 -6.84 -23.79
N ILE A 304 -8.62 -6.14 -24.34
CA ILE A 304 -9.49 -5.24 -23.56
C ILE A 304 -10.42 -6.07 -22.67
N LYS A 305 -11.01 -7.13 -23.25
CA LYS A 305 -11.86 -8.07 -22.51
C LYS A 305 -11.11 -8.67 -21.32
N GLU A 306 -9.89 -9.17 -21.53
CA GLU A 306 -9.05 -9.75 -20.46
C GLU A 306 -8.79 -8.73 -19.34
N ARG A 307 -8.38 -7.52 -19.68
CA ARG A 307 -8.09 -6.48 -18.68
C ARG A 307 -9.33 -6.04 -17.90
N MET A 308 -10.45 -5.87 -18.58
CA MET A 308 -11.73 -5.53 -17.93
C MET A 308 -12.18 -6.66 -17.01
N ALA A 309 -12.14 -7.91 -17.47
CA ALA A 309 -12.48 -9.08 -16.67
C ALA A 309 -11.60 -9.18 -15.41
N ALA A 310 -10.30 -8.90 -15.53
CA ALA A 310 -9.39 -8.91 -14.39
C ALA A 310 -9.77 -7.85 -13.35
N LEU A 311 -10.02 -6.61 -13.77
CA LEU A 311 -10.42 -5.53 -12.88
C LEU A 311 -11.80 -5.77 -12.25
N VAL A 312 -12.75 -6.29 -13.03
CA VAL A 312 -14.08 -6.66 -12.52
C VAL A 312 -13.96 -7.76 -11.47
N THR A 313 -13.18 -8.82 -11.73
CA THR A 313 -12.98 -9.91 -10.76
C THR A 313 -12.45 -9.38 -9.42
N ASP A 314 -11.42 -8.54 -9.45
CA ASP A 314 -10.80 -8.05 -8.22
C ASP A 314 -11.71 -7.03 -7.50
N ALA A 315 -12.48 -6.23 -8.23
CA ALA A 315 -13.49 -5.36 -7.64
C ALA A 315 -14.62 -6.17 -6.98
N MET A 316 -15.11 -7.22 -7.65
CA MET A 316 -16.15 -8.10 -7.09
C MET A 316 -15.64 -8.83 -5.84
N ARG A 317 -14.40 -9.32 -5.82
CA ARG A 317 -13.76 -9.88 -4.63
C ARG A 317 -13.81 -8.91 -3.45
N ALA A 318 -13.46 -7.65 -3.67
CA ALA A 318 -13.51 -6.62 -2.63
C ALA A 318 -14.95 -6.35 -2.15
N GLU A 319 -15.93 -6.31 -3.06
CA GLU A 319 -17.34 -6.10 -2.70
C GLU A 319 -17.94 -7.31 -1.95
N TYR A 320 -17.60 -8.55 -2.32
CA TYR A 320 -18.00 -9.73 -1.55
C TYR A 320 -17.42 -9.70 -0.13
N LEU A 321 -16.14 -9.34 0.04
CA LEU A 321 -15.54 -9.20 1.37
C LEU A 321 -16.23 -8.11 2.20
N LYS A 322 -16.65 -6.99 1.61
CA LYS A 322 -17.46 -5.98 2.30
C LYS A 322 -18.81 -6.54 2.75
N ARG A 323 -19.48 -7.31 1.88
CA ARG A 323 -20.72 -7.99 2.23
C ARG A 323 -20.56 -8.88 3.47
N GLU A 324 -19.41 -9.54 3.59
CA GLU A 324 -19.10 -10.43 4.72
C GLU A 324 -18.49 -9.71 5.95
N GLY A 325 -18.49 -8.40 5.98
CA GLY A 325 -18.14 -7.62 7.18
C GLY A 325 -16.70 -7.13 7.24
N TYR A 326 -16.03 -7.05 6.11
CA TYR A 326 -14.67 -6.49 6.01
C TYR A 326 -14.70 -5.04 5.54
N ASP A 327 -13.83 -4.20 6.10
CA ASP A 327 -13.42 -2.93 5.49
C ASP A 327 -12.37 -3.21 4.44
N THR A 328 -12.66 -2.91 3.17
CA THR A 328 -11.82 -3.29 2.03
C THR A 328 -11.28 -2.09 1.27
N GLN A 329 -10.03 -2.22 0.83
CA GLN A 329 -9.38 -1.25 -0.06
C GLN A 329 -8.66 -2.00 -1.18
N ILE A 330 -8.70 -1.41 -2.36
CA ILE A 330 -7.88 -1.84 -3.51
C ILE A 330 -6.72 -0.86 -3.63
N LEU A 331 -5.51 -1.37 -3.56
CA LEU A 331 -4.27 -0.60 -3.53
C LEU A 331 -3.36 -1.04 -4.67
N GLU A 332 -2.47 -0.17 -5.10
CA GLU A 332 -1.38 -0.52 -5.99
C GLU A 332 -0.25 -1.18 -5.19
N PHE A 333 0.09 -2.44 -5.56
CA PHE A 333 1.10 -3.23 -4.86
C PHE A 333 2.52 -2.86 -5.27
N ILE A 334 2.78 -2.85 -6.57
CA ILE A 334 4.06 -2.46 -7.20
C ILE A 334 3.77 -1.58 -8.40
N ASP A 335 4.79 -0.79 -8.81
CA ASP A 335 4.64 0.12 -9.94
C ASP A 335 4.25 -0.64 -11.24
N MET A 336 3.32 -0.09 -12.01
CA MET A 336 2.83 -0.67 -13.27
C MET A 336 3.95 -0.92 -14.31
N GLU A 337 5.09 -0.25 -14.17
CA GLU A 337 6.27 -0.47 -15.03
C GLU A 337 6.81 -1.91 -14.94
N HIS A 338 6.54 -2.60 -13.81
CA HIS A 338 7.02 -3.97 -13.60
C HIS A 338 5.99 -5.03 -13.97
N THR A 339 4.70 -4.77 -13.79
CA THR A 339 3.61 -5.69 -14.15
C THR A 339 2.28 -4.96 -14.17
N PRO A 340 1.39 -5.26 -15.13
CA PRO A 340 0.01 -4.77 -15.13
C PRO A 340 -0.86 -5.45 -14.04
N LYS A 341 -0.38 -6.54 -13.42
CA LYS A 341 -1.06 -7.29 -12.36
C LYS A 341 -0.52 -6.87 -11.02
N ASN A 342 -0.87 -5.67 -10.61
CA ASN A 342 -0.30 -4.98 -9.46
C ASN A 342 -1.31 -4.58 -8.38
N ILE A 343 -2.47 -5.21 -8.38
CA ILE A 343 -3.54 -4.95 -7.40
C ILE A 343 -3.29 -5.72 -6.10
N LEU A 344 -3.40 -5.02 -4.98
CA LEU A 344 -3.50 -5.59 -3.64
C LEU A 344 -4.90 -5.32 -3.09
N ILE A 345 -5.63 -6.37 -2.75
CA ILE A 345 -6.86 -6.30 -1.95
C ILE A 345 -6.45 -6.36 -0.48
N ARG A 346 -6.71 -5.26 0.23
CA ARG A 346 -6.57 -5.14 1.68
C ARG A 346 -7.93 -5.26 2.31
N ALA A 347 -8.13 -6.19 3.24
CA ALA A 347 -9.38 -6.30 3.97
C ALA A 347 -9.13 -6.51 5.47
N ILE A 348 -9.88 -5.76 6.29
CA ILE A 348 -9.84 -5.82 7.76
C ILE A 348 -11.22 -6.21 8.26
N TYR A 349 -11.32 -7.28 9.04
CA TYR A 349 -12.58 -7.70 9.61
C TYR A 349 -13.07 -6.73 10.68
N THR A 350 -14.26 -6.16 10.48
CA THR A 350 -14.92 -5.23 11.38
C THR A 350 -16.21 -5.81 11.97
N GLY A 351 -16.73 -6.88 11.36
CA GLY A 351 -18.03 -7.44 11.68
C GLY A 351 -19.22 -6.65 11.11
N ASN A 352 -18.98 -5.49 10.52
CA ASN A 352 -20.03 -4.64 9.94
C ASN A 352 -20.32 -5.09 8.49
N LYS A 353 -21.34 -5.93 8.32
CA LYS A 353 -21.76 -6.40 6.99
C LYS A 353 -22.20 -5.24 6.10
N GLY A 354 -21.69 -5.21 4.86
CA GLY A 354 -22.05 -4.22 3.85
C GLY A 354 -23.51 -4.38 3.39
N LYS A 355 -24.13 -3.26 3.00
CA LYS A 355 -25.48 -3.23 2.41
C LYS A 355 -25.43 -3.21 0.88
N ASN A 356 -24.47 -3.93 0.28
CA ASN A 356 -24.17 -3.89 -1.15
C ASN A 356 -24.63 -5.15 -1.92
N THR A 357 -25.38 -6.05 -1.31
CA THR A 357 -25.83 -7.31 -1.92
C THR A 357 -26.59 -7.08 -3.23
N GLU A 358 -27.53 -6.14 -3.25
CA GLU A 358 -28.29 -5.82 -4.47
C GLU A 358 -27.41 -5.22 -5.57
N ALA A 359 -26.45 -4.37 -5.21
CA ALA A 359 -25.51 -3.79 -6.16
C ALA A 359 -24.59 -4.86 -6.77
N ILE A 360 -24.11 -5.83 -5.96
CA ILE A 360 -23.36 -6.99 -6.41
C ILE A 360 -24.16 -7.76 -7.44
N ARG A 361 -25.41 -8.16 -7.10
CA ARG A 361 -26.29 -8.92 -7.96
C ARG A 361 -26.60 -8.20 -9.29
N THR A 362 -26.89 -6.91 -9.24
CA THR A 362 -27.10 -6.08 -10.43
C THR A 362 -25.87 -6.12 -11.35
N CYS A 363 -24.66 -6.05 -10.76
CA CYS A 363 -23.41 -6.11 -11.52
C CYS A 363 -23.20 -7.48 -12.17
N GLU A 364 -23.48 -8.57 -11.44
CA GLU A 364 -23.43 -9.96 -11.95
C GLU A 364 -24.38 -10.16 -13.13
N GLU A 365 -25.63 -9.75 -12.97
CA GLU A 365 -26.66 -9.85 -14.01
C GLU A 365 -26.30 -9.02 -15.25
N MET A 366 -25.85 -7.76 -15.06
CA MET A 366 -25.48 -6.85 -16.14
C MET A 366 -24.29 -7.39 -16.96
N LEU A 367 -23.31 -7.99 -16.31
CA LEU A 367 -22.09 -8.51 -16.93
C LEU A 367 -22.16 -9.98 -17.32
N HIS A 368 -23.27 -10.66 -16.99
CA HIS A 368 -23.47 -12.10 -17.18
C HIS A 368 -22.35 -12.92 -16.56
N ILE A 369 -21.99 -12.62 -15.31
CA ILE A 369 -20.93 -13.29 -14.57
C ILE A 369 -21.49 -13.96 -13.30
N ASP A 370 -20.85 -15.06 -12.91
CA ASP A 370 -21.13 -15.79 -11.68
C ASP A 370 -19.78 -16.20 -11.05
N PRO A 371 -19.13 -15.26 -10.31
CA PRO A 371 -17.79 -15.48 -9.77
C PRO A 371 -17.75 -16.54 -8.68
N MET A 372 -16.69 -17.35 -8.67
CA MET A 372 -16.48 -18.44 -7.71
C MET A 372 -16.61 -17.98 -6.26
N LEU A 373 -16.05 -16.81 -5.90
CA LEU A 373 -16.10 -16.32 -4.52
C LEU A 373 -17.54 -16.07 -4.05
N GLY A 374 -18.39 -15.52 -4.94
CA GLY A 374 -19.83 -15.33 -4.64
C GLY A 374 -20.50 -16.65 -4.25
N ARG A 375 -20.35 -17.66 -5.13
CA ARG A 375 -20.93 -19.02 -4.90
C ARG A 375 -20.44 -19.67 -3.60
N LEU A 376 -19.12 -19.58 -3.34
CA LEU A 376 -18.52 -20.17 -2.12
C LEU A 376 -19.06 -19.50 -0.85
N LEU A 377 -19.21 -18.19 -0.84
CA LEU A 377 -19.72 -17.45 0.31
C LEU A 377 -21.21 -17.67 0.52
N ASP A 378 -21.99 -17.74 -0.55
CA ASP A 378 -23.43 -18.02 -0.45
C ASP A 378 -23.67 -19.43 0.10
N GLN A 379 -22.90 -20.42 -0.36
CA GLN A 379 -22.95 -21.79 0.19
C GLN A 379 -22.58 -21.81 1.68
N GLN A 380 -21.53 -21.10 2.11
CA GLN A 380 -21.15 -21.03 3.52
C GLN A 380 -22.24 -20.37 4.40
N ASN A 381 -22.91 -19.35 3.89
CA ASN A 381 -24.00 -18.68 4.60
C ASN A 381 -25.22 -19.62 4.77
N GLU A 382 -25.58 -20.38 3.72
CA GLU A 382 -26.66 -21.38 3.78
C GLU A 382 -26.37 -22.53 4.76
N GLU A 383 -25.13 -23.00 4.81
CA GLU A 383 -24.70 -24.05 5.73
C GLU A 383 -24.72 -23.53 7.18
N GLY A 384 -24.28 -22.28 7.39
CA GLY A 384 -24.33 -21.63 8.71
C GLY A 384 -25.75 -21.43 9.24
N GLU A 385 -26.73 -21.11 8.39
CA GLU A 385 -28.13 -20.97 8.77
C GLU A 385 -28.83 -22.32 9.09
N LYS A 386 -28.39 -23.43 8.50
CA LYS A 386 -28.91 -24.79 8.75
C LYS A 386 -28.31 -25.42 10.01
N GLY A 387 -27.20 -24.92 10.51
CA GLY A 387 -26.47 -25.43 11.68
C GLY A 387 -26.86 -24.76 13.00
N VAL A 388 -27.76 -23.77 12.97
CA VAL A 388 -28.34 -23.09 14.15
C VAL A 388 -29.78 -23.59 14.37
#